data_186f2905cd36535100bf3d0e1fa37297
#
_entry.id   186f2905cd36535100bf3d0e1fa37297
#
_cell.length_a   1.000
_cell.length_b   1.000
_cell.length_c   1.000
_cell.angle_alpha   90.00
_cell.angle_beta   90.00
_cell.angle_gamma   90.00
#
_symmetry.space_group_name_H-M   'P 1'
#
loop_
_entity.id
_entity.type
_entity.pdbx_description
1 polymer ?
#
loop_
_entity_poly.entity_id
_entity_poly.type
_entity_poly.pdbx_seq_one_letter_code
_entity_poly.pdbx_strand_id
1 'polypeptide(L)'
;MLKKMFKTLKWLSIGVVALVLVLIGTALCLYWSADMGDPNCTVDLSQYPVQQQDSVMRCGGSTLRWNPAGLWELTTGGDALTRGAESGALLRDLMHYQEQVFVDQIHRIVPSDRYLSFLKVLITIFNRNLGEYVPEENRLEIYAMSQSCSHEFDAIGTPYQRQLNYHAAHDIGHAMQEYMLVGCSSFAVWGDRSADSSLLVGRNFDFYVGDDFARNKLITFCRPEHGYAFASVGWPGMTGVLSGMNSEGLTITLNAAKGSIPTRAATPISILARTILQYAATIDEALAIADTTQTFVSESLLIASARDGKAAIIEKTPHRTALFASSDNYIRCTNHYQSETFADDPDNLENIATTDSYYRFERLGELIDSLAPLSPPKVASILRNRYGHGGTDIGLTNEKSLNQAIAHHGVIFEPAKGLMWVSTAPWQTGAFVCYDLHRIFATDESNEPARIDTMSRLDVPQLRIPADQRFLREDYPRIVCYRTSAEQLRQVIAQHDGSRQNLLDSLQNSNPNFWGTWALCGD
;
A
#
# COMPACT_ATOMS: atom_id res chain seq x y z
N MET A 1 -19.57 44.74 -42.15
CA MET A 1 -19.36 43.36 -41.69
C MET A 1 -18.26 43.29 -40.63
N LEU A 2 -17.05 43.78 -40.87
CA LEU A 2 -15.92 43.75 -39.92
C LEU A 2 -16.22 44.35 -38.54
N LYS A 3 -16.83 45.54 -38.44
CA LYS A 3 -17.18 46.19 -37.16
C LYS A 3 -18.13 45.35 -36.28
N LYS A 4 -19.09 44.63 -36.90
CA LYS A 4 -19.99 43.71 -36.15
C LYS A 4 -19.22 42.50 -35.62
N MET A 5 -18.34 41.96 -36.47
CA MET A 5 -17.49 40.82 -36.11
C MET A 5 -16.56 41.18 -34.94
N PHE A 6 -15.88 42.35 -34.96
CA PHE A 6 -15.05 42.82 -33.84
C PHE A 6 -15.87 43.03 -32.55
N LYS A 7 -17.11 43.54 -32.67
CA LYS A 7 -17.97 43.73 -31.50
C LYS A 7 -18.39 42.39 -30.88
N THR A 8 -18.74 41.41 -31.71
CA THR A 8 -19.09 40.04 -31.26
C THR A 8 -17.89 39.37 -30.60
N LEU A 9 -16.67 39.45 -31.21
CA LEU A 9 -15.44 38.90 -30.66
C LEU A 9 -15.09 39.52 -29.31
N LYS A 10 -15.25 40.84 -29.14
CA LYS A 10 -15.05 41.55 -27.86
C LYS A 10 -16.00 41.06 -26.76
N TRP A 11 -17.29 40.88 -27.08
CA TRP A 11 -18.24 40.37 -26.09
C TRP A 11 -18.01 38.89 -25.75
N LEU A 12 -17.59 38.10 -26.71
CA LEU A 12 -17.15 36.70 -26.48
C LEU A 12 -15.94 36.66 -25.55
N SER A 13 -14.92 37.49 -25.81
CA SER A 13 -13.73 37.57 -24.94
C SER A 13 -14.08 38.05 -23.51
N ILE A 14 -14.98 39.04 -23.37
CA ILE A 14 -15.45 39.48 -22.05
C ILE A 14 -16.19 38.34 -21.35
N GLY A 15 -17.04 37.57 -22.07
CA GLY A 15 -17.74 36.42 -21.52
C GLY A 15 -16.80 35.31 -21.05
N VAL A 16 -15.75 35.02 -21.83
CA VAL A 16 -14.72 34.03 -21.45
C VAL A 16 -13.95 34.50 -20.22
N VAL A 17 -13.52 35.77 -20.19
CA VAL A 17 -12.82 36.33 -19.01
C VAL A 17 -13.71 36.31 -17.76
N ALA A 18 -14.99 36.67 -17.87
CA ALA A 18 -15.92 36.60 -16.78
C ALA A 18 -16.13 35.18 -16.26
N LEU A 19 -16.25 34.21 -17.18
CA LEU A 19 -16.34 32.78 -16.82
C LEU A 19 -15.09 32.30 -16.08
N VAL A 20 -13.90 32.64 -16.59
CA VAL A 20 -12.62 32.30 -15.93
C VAL A 20 -12.53 32.90 -14.52
N LEU A 21 -12.93 34.18 -14.35
CA LEU A 21 -12.95 34.82 -13.04
C LEU A 21 -13.94 34.16 -12.07
N VAL A 22 -15.11 33.75 -12.55
CA VAL A 22 -16.08 32.99 -11.74
C VAL A 22 -15.50 31.65 -11.34
N LEU A 23 -14.87 30.91 -12.25
CA LEU A 23 -14.23 29.62 -11.95
C LEU A 23 -13.10 29.77 -10.93
N ILE A 24 -12.25 30.78 -11.09
CA ILE A 24 -11.17 31.09 -10.11
C ILE A 24 -11.78 31.45 -8.75
N GLY A 25 -12.79 32.33 -8.72
CA GLY A 25 -13.48 32.71 -7.49
C GLY A 25 -14.12 31.52 -6.77
N THR A 26 -14.75 30.63 -7.52
CA THR A 26 -15.32 29.37 -7.00
C THR A 26 -14.24 28.46 -6.44
N ALA A 27 -13.14 28.28 -7.17
CA ALA A 27 -12.01 27.44 -6.72
C ALA A 27 -11.37 28.00 -5.43
N LEU A 28 -11.19 29.32 -5.34
CA LEU A 28 -10.68 29.96 -4.13
C LEU A 28 -11.66 29.81 -2.96
N CYS A 29 -12.96 29.97 -3.20
CA CYS A 29 -13.98 29.76 -2.18
C CYS A 29 -13.96 28.32 -1.65
N LEU A 30 -13.89 27.32 -2.55
CA LEU A 30 -13.79 25.89 -2.20
C LEU A 30 -12.50 25.59 -1.44
N TYR A 31 -11.38 26.20 -1.85
CA TYR A 31 -10.09 26.02 -1.18
C TYR A 31 -10.09 26.56 0.26
N TRP A 32 -10.63 27.76 0.48
CA TRP A 32 -10.68 28.38 1.80
C TRP A 32 -11.78 27.83 2.70
N SER A 33 -12.81 27.21 2.14
CA SER A 33 -13.86 26.52 2.89
C SER A 33 -13.54 25.02 3.12
N ALA A 34 -12.35 24.56 2.71
CA ALA A 34 -11.98 23.15 2.90
C ALA A 34 -11.84 22.84 4.40
N ASP A 35 -12.66 21.93 4.86
CA ASP A 35 -12.64 21.38 6.20
C ASP A 35 -12.33 19.88 6.11
N MET A 36 -11.17 19.51 6.58
CA MET A 36 -10.76 18.09 6.60
C MET A 36 -11.15 17.39 7.90
N GLY A 37 -11.98 18.02 8.73
CA GLY A 37 -12.51 17.44 9.96
C GLY A 37 -11.45 17.35 11.06
N ASP A 38 -10.65 18.41 11.22
CA ASP A 38 -9.67 18.50 12.30
C ASP A 38 -10.39 18.30 13.65
N PRO A 39 -9.99 17.29 14.47
CA PRO A 39 -10.63 17.06 15.75
C PRO A 39 -10.45 18.25 16.71
N ASN A 40 -11.53 18.67 17.37
CA ASN A 40 -11.51 19.72 18.40
C ASN A 40 -10.93 19.19 19.72
N CYS A 41 -9.69 18.73 19.70
CA CYS A 41 -8.98 18.26 20.88
C CYS A 41 -7.53 18.75 20.86
N THR A 42 -6.87 18.69 22.01
CA THR A 42 -5.45 19.02 22.16
C THR A 42 -4.70 17.81 22.67
N VAL A 43 -3.54 17.55 22.13
CA VAL A 43 -2.61 16.52 22.59
C VAL A 43 -1.39 17.20 23.18
N ASP A 44 -1.16 17.03 24.47
CA ASP A 44 0.06 17.53 25.12
C ASP A 44 1.15 16.45 25.03
N LEU A 45 2.04 16.58 24.06
CA LEU A 45 3.14 15.64 23.85
C LEU A 45 4.09 15.49 25.03
N SER A 46 4.11 16.45 25.97
CA SER A 46 4.94 16.31 27.19
C SER A 46 4.48 15.17 28.11
N GLN A 47 3.24 14.72 27.94
CA GLN A 47 2.68 13.56 28.67
C GLN A 47 3.08 12.22 28.06
N TYR A 48 3.73 12.21 26.90
CA TYR A 48 4.12 11.03 26.13
C TYR A 48 5.66 10.94 25.97
N PRO A 49 6.43 10.88 27.08
CA PRO A 49 7.89 10.80 27.02
C PRO A 49 8.34 9.44 26.48
N VAL A 50 9.24 9.45 25.50
CA VAL A 50 9.88 8.24 24.99
C VAL A 50 11.04 7.86 25.91
N GLN A 51 11.05 6.62 26.37
CA GLN A 51 12.12 6.02 27.16
C GLN A 51 12.83 4.93 26.34
N GLN A 52 14.14 4.98 26.29
CA GLN A 52 14.97 3.94 25.68
C GLN A 52 15.40 2.94 26.74
N GLN A 53 15.07 1.68 26.54
CA GLN A 53 15.56 0.58 27.38
C GLN A 53 16.12 -0.51 26.47
N ASP A 54 17.43 -0.67 26.44
CA ASP A 54 18.15 -1.56 25.54
C ASP A 54 17.79 -1.30 24.06
N SER A 55 17.25 -2.28 23.37
CA SER A 55 16.80 -2.21 21.96
C SER A 55 15.32 -1.85 21.79
N VAL A 56 14.63 -1.48 22.88
CA VAL A 56 13.18 -1.18 22.87
C VAL A 56 12.97 0.26 23.31
N MET A 57 12.27 1.03 22.48
CA MET A 57 11.72 2.33 22.86
C MET A 57 10.31 2.14 23.42
N ARG A 58 9.97 2.88 24.48
CA ARG A 58 8.67 2.82 25.16
C ARG A 58 8.06 4.19 25.29
N CYS A 59 6.75 4.25 25.11
CA CYS A 59 5.94 5.43 25.39
C CYS A 59 4.60 4.95 25.92
N GLY A 60 4.32 5.21 27.21
CA GLY A 60 3.12 4.69 27.84
C GLY A 60 2.99 3.16 27.73
N GLY A 61 1.90 2.70 27.13
CA GLY A 61 1.65 1.28 26.87
C GLY A 61 2.25 0.76 25.55
N SER A 62 2.76 1.66 24.69
CA SER A 62 3.27 1.32 23.37
C SER A 62 4.78 1.08 23.38
N THR A 63 5.25 0.23 22.45
CA THR A 63 6.68 -0.04 22.26
C THR A 63 7.05 -0.05 20.79
N LEU A 64 8.26 0.41 20.48
CA LEU A 64 8.88 0.30 19.17
C LEU A 64 10.24 -0.39 19.31
N ARG A 65 10.46 -1.40 18.48
CA ARG A 65 11.72 -2.15 18.45
C ARG A 65 12.20 -2.41 17.02
N TRP A 66 13.51 -2.50 16.87
CA TRP A 66 14.13 -2.97 15.64
C TRP A 66 14.38 -4.47 15.71
N ASN A 67 13.78 -5.24 14.80
CA ASN A 67 14.09 -6.64 14.63
C ASN A 67 15.41 -6.77 13.85
N PRO A 68 16.39 -7.57 14.33
CA PRO A 68 17.66 -7.76 13.64
C PRO A 68 17.56 -8.29 12.19
N ALA A 69 16.39 -8.81 11.81
CA ALA A 69 16.11 -9.21 10.43
C ALA A 69 15.81 -8.03 9.49
N GLY A 70 15.69 -6.80 10.00
CA GLY A 70 15.49 -5.60 9.21
C GLY A 70 14.04 -5.11 9.14
N LEU A 71 13.28 -5.27 10.23
CA LEU A 71 11.89 -4.83 10.34
C LEU A 71 11.69 -3.97 11.60
N TRP A 72 10.86 -2.94 11.51
CA TRP A 72 10.37 -2.23 12.69
C TRP A 72 9.11 -2.91 13.21
N GLU A 73 8.99 -3.03 14.52
CA GLU A 73 7.88 -3.67 15.24
C GLU A 73 7.29 -2.66 16.23
N LEU A 74 6.11 -2.15 15.92
CA LEU A 74 5.33 -1.28 16.79
C LEU A 74 4.27 -2.12 17.50
N THR A 75 4.21 -2.05 18.84
CA THR A 75 3.04 -2.52 19.59
C THR A 75 2.32 -1.32 20.18
N THR A 76 1.01 -1.26 20.01
CA THR A 76 0.20 -0.12 20.45
C THR A 76 -1.22 -0.58 20.82
N GLY A 77 -1.95 0.22 21.59
CA GLY A 77 -3.31 -0.15 22.01
C GLY A 77 -4.04 0.96 22.77
N GLY A 78 -5.21 0.62 23.29
CA GLY A 78 -6.07 1.54 24.03
C GLY A 78 -6.93 2.44 23.16
N ASP A 79 -7.36 3.58 23.70
CA ASP A 79 -8.16 4.57 22.98
C ASP A 79 -7.38 5.25 21.86
N ALA A 80 -8.09 5.83 20.90
CA ALA A 80 -7.53 6.34 19.68
C ALA A 80 -6.53 7.51 19.89
N LEU A 81 -6.81 8.41 20.82
CA LEU A 81 -5.92 9.56 21.10
C LEU A 81 -4.61 9.09 21.74
N THR A 82 -4.71 8.24 22.76
CA THR A 82 -3.54 7.66 23.45
C THR A 82 -2.70 6.85 22.46
N ARG A 83 -3.32 5.96 21.70
CA ARG A 83 -2.67 5.13 20.70
C ARG A 83 -1.94 5.97 19.63
N GLY A 84 -2.60 7.01 19.12
CA GLY A 84 -2.01 7.92 18.17
C GLY A 84 -0.84 8.73 18.73
N ALA A 85 -0.98 9.28 19.93
CA ALA A 85 0.06 10.08 20.58
C ALA A 85 1.31 9.26 20.93
N GLU A 86 1.13 8.07 21.52
CA GLU A 86 2.23 7.16 21.85
C GLU A 86 2.96 6.66 20.60
N SER A 87 2.20 6.24 19.57
CA SER A 87 2.78 5.83 18.29
C SER A 87 3.51 6.97 17.60
N GLY A 88 2.92 8.17 17.57
CA GLY A 88 3.54 9.36 17.00
C GLY A 88 4.85 9.73 17.68
N ALA A 89 4.88 9.69 19.03
CA ALA A 89 6.10 9.96 19.78
C ALA A 89 7.21 8.94 19.46
N LEU A 90 6.87 7.65 19.39
CA LEU A 90 7.82 6.57 19.08
C LEU A 90 8.30 6.60 17.62
N LEU A 91 7.44 6.97 16.68
CA LEU A 91 7.72 6.93 15.25
C LEU A 91 8.23 8.26 14.69
N ARG A 92 8.41 9.30 15.49
CA ARG A 92 8.74 10.68 15.05
C ARG A 92 9.79 10.75 13.95
N ASP A 93 10.96 10.18 14.21
CA ASP A 93 12.08 10.26 13.27
C ASP A 93 11.85 9.41 12.02
N LEU A 94 11.16 8.28 12.18
CA LEU A 94 10.80 7.40 11.07
C LEU A 94 9.73 8.02 10.18
N MET A 95 8.75 8.73 10.76
CA MET A 95 7.73 9.48 10.01
C MET A 95 8.36 10.65 9.24
N HIS A 96 9.28 11.37 9.86
CA HIS A 96 10.02 12.44 9.18
C HIS A 96 10.79 11.91 7.98
N TYR A 97 11.56 10.82 8.16
CA TYR A 97 12.25 10.15 7.06
C TYR A 97 11.30 9.71 5.95
N GLN A 98 10.17 9.08 6.33
CA GLN A 98 9.19 8.58 5.37
C GLN A 98 8.57 9.71 4.54
N GLU A 99 8.24 10.83 5.20
CA GLU A 99 7.70 12.03 4.57
C GLU A 99 8.73 12.67 3.63
N GLN A 100 10.00 12.80 4.07
CA GLN A 100 11.08 13.33 3.23
C GLN A 100 11.26 12.52 1.94
N VAL A 101 11.37 11.19 2.06
CA VAL A 101 11.53 10.30 0.90
C VAL A 101 10.35 10.43 -0.07
N PHE A 102 9.13 10.53 0.47
CA PHE A 102 7.92 10.69 -0.34
C PHE A 102 7.91 12.02 -1.08
N VAL A 103 8.21 13.12 -0.40
CA VAL A 103 8.27 14.47 -0.96
C VAL A 103 9.38 14.57 -2.01
N ASP A 104 10.56 14.03 -1.73
CA ASP A 104 11.68 14.00 -2.68
C ASP A 104 11.31 13.24 -3.97
N GLN A 105 10.58 12.14 -3.83
CA GLN A 105 10.13 11.38 -5.01
C GLN A 105 9.10 12.15 -5.83
N ILE A 106 8.16 12.86 -5.17
CA ILE A 106 7.22 13.75 -5.86
C ILE A 106 7.98 14.83 -6.63
N HIS A 107 9.00 15.46 -6.04
CA HIS A 107 9.83 16.47 -6.73
C HIS A 107 10.61 15.90 -7.91
N ARG A 108 11.05 14.63 -7.85
CA ARG A 108 11.69 13.96 -8.99
C ARG A 108 10.73 13.73 -10.16
N ILE A 109 9.48 13.35 -9.86
CA ILE A 109 8.43 13.13 -10.88
C ILE A 109 7.93 14.46 -11.44
N VAL A 110 7.75 15.46 -10.57
CA VAL A 110 7.20 16.78 -10.89
C VAL A 110 8.19 17.86 -10.41
N PRO A 111 9.21 18.22 -11.22
CA PRO A 111 10.27 19.13 -10.80
C PRO A 111 9.86 20.62 -10.77
N SER A 112 8.59 20.95 -11.01
CA SER A 112 8.08 22.31 -11.04
C SER A 112 7.32 22.68 -9.76
N ASP A 113 7.89 23.55 -8.92
CA ASP A 113 7.25 24.04 -7.70
C ASP A 113 5.93 24.76 -7.97
N ARG A 114 5.79 25.46 -9.11
CA ARG A 114 4.53 26.10 -9.51
C ARG A 114 3.45 25.08 -9.80
N TYR A 115 3.81 23.98 -10.47
CA TYR A 115 2.88 22.90 -10.78
C TYR A 115 2.51 22.12 -9.51
N LEU A 116 3.45 21.88 -8.60
CA LEU A 116 3.17 21.29 -7.29
C LEU A 116 2.23 22.17 -6.45
N SER A 117 2.43 23.49 -6.47
CA SER A 117 1.52 24.43 -5.80
C SER A 117 0.10 24.40 -6.38
N PHE A 118 -0.02 24.24 -7.69
CA PHE A 118 -1.31 24.06 -8.35
C PHE A 118 -1.96 22.71 -7.98
N LEU A 119 -1.20 21.62 -7.99
CA LEU A 119 -1.69 20.29 -7.57
C LEU A 119 -2.15 20.30 -6.10
N LYS A 120 -1.44 21.01 -5.22
CA LYS A 120 -1.86 21.20 -3.82
C LYS A 120 -3.27 21.80 -3.74
N VAL A 121 -3.54 22.86 -4.51
CA VAL A 121 -4.88 23.48 -4.54
C VAL A 121 -5.94 22.48 -5.00
N LEU A 122 -5.65 21.71 -6.06
CA LEU A 122 -6.57 20.69 -6.57
C LEU A 122 -6.84 19.59 -5.54
N ILE A 123 -5.79 19.07 -4.90
CA ILE A 123 -5.90 18.03 -3.86
C ILE A 123 -6.69 18.55 -2.66
N THR A 124 -6.46 19.80 -2.22
CA THR A 124 -7.21 20.43 -1.12
C THR A 124 -8.69 20.56 -1.47
N ILE A 125 -9.02 21.02 -2.69
CA ILE A 125 -10.41 21.12 -3.14
C ILE A 125 -11.07 19.74 -3.25
N PHE A 126 -10.33 18.74 -3.76
CA PHE A 126 -10.80 17.36 -3.88
C PHE A 126 -11.11 16.77 -2.50
N ASN A 127 -10.18 16.92 -1.55
CA ASN A 127 -10.26 16.33 -0.21
C ASN A 127 -10.97 17.24 0.82
N ARG A 128 -11.63 18.32 0.38
CA ARG A 128 -12.19 19.35 1.28
C ARG A 128 -13.13 18.85 2.37
N ASN A 129 -13.75 17.70 2.17
CA ASN A 129 -14.67 17.08 3.12
C ASN A 129 -14.20 15.66 3.53
N LEU A 130 -12.92 15.35 3.38
CA LEU A 130 -12.41 13.99 3.62
C LEU A 130 -12.69 13.51 5.04
N GLY A 131 -12.65 14.42 6.02
CA GLY A 131 -12.94 14.07 7.41
C GLY A 131 -14.35 13.55 7.67
N GLU A 132 -15.35 13.88 6.84
CA GLU A 132 -16.72 13.35 6.96
C GLU A 132 -16.80 11.85 6.66
N TYR A 133 -15.87 11.34 5.86
CA TYR A 133 -15.84 9.94 5.40
C TYR A 133 -14.88 9.06 6.22
N VAL A 134 -14.07 9.66 7.10
CA VAL A 134 -13.15 8.91 7.94
C VAL A 134 -13.78 8.73 9.32
N PRO A 135 -13.90 7.50 9.86
CA PRO A 135 -14.45 7.25 11.19
C PRO A 135 -13.74 8.09 12.26
N GLU A 136 -14.47 8.58 13.24
CA GLU A 136 -13.95 9.46 14.30
C GLU A 136 -12.75 8.87 15.00
N GLU A 137 -12.79 7.59 15.34
CA GLU A 137 -11.67 6.85 15.93
C GLU A 137 -10.40 7.00 15.10
N ASN A 138 -10.48 6.81 13.77
CA ASN A 138 -9.32 6.94 12.89
C ASN A 138 -8.84 8.38 12.78
N ARG A 139 -9.76 9.38 12.75
CA ARG A 139 -9.39 10.80 12.74
C ARG A 139 -8.64 11.19 14.01
N LEU A 140 -9.11 10.75 15.18
CA LEU A 140 -8.48 11.01 16.47
C LEU A 140 -7.08 10.39 16.54
N GLU A 141 -6.92 9.14 16.08
CA GLU A 141 -5.64 8.44 16.03
C GLU A 141 -4.64 9.17 15.09
N ILE A 142 -5.08 9.49 13.86
CA ILE A 142 -4.26 10.23 12.88
C ILE A 142 -3.90 11.62 13.41
N TYR A 143 -4.86 12.32 14.02
CA TYR A 143 -4.63 13.65 14.61
C TYR A 143 -3.58 13.59 15.72
N ALA A 144 -3.74 12.69 16.69
CA ALA A 144 -2.81 12.58 17.81
C ALA A 144 -1.39 12.20 17.32
N MET A 145 -1.27 11.27 16.38
CA MET A 145 -0.01 10.89 15.78
C MET A 145 0.65 12.06 15.03
N SER A 146 -0.14 12.84 14.30
CA SER A 146 0.35 13.96 13.50
C SER A 146 1.00 15.09 14.33
N GLN A 147 0.67 15.19 15.62
CA GLN A 147 1.28 16.18 16.52
C GLN A 147 2.80 15.95 16.69
N SER A 148 3.29 14.75 16.37
CA SER A 148 4.72 14.44 16.39
C SER A 148 5.41 14.64 15.03
N CYS A 149 4.69 15.04 13.98
CA CYS A 149 5.26 15.28 12.65
C CYS A 149 6.11 16.55 12.60
N SER A 150 7.08 16.59 11.69
CA SER A 150 7.91 17.76 11.43
C SER A 150 7.08 18.90 10.82
N HIS A 151 7.43 20.15 11.18
CA HIS A 151 6.89 21.37 10.55
C HIS A 151 7.61 21.75 9.25
N GLU A 152 8.63 21.01 8.84
CA GLU A 152 9.40 21.29 7.62
C GLU A 152 8.53 21.27 6.35
N PHE A 153 7.47 20.45 6.36
CA PHE A 153 6.56 20.27 5.22
C PHE A 153 5.25 21.05 5.34
N ASP A 154 5.15 22.03 6.22
CA ASP A 154 3.91 22.83 6.42
C ASP A 154 3.49 23.61 5.16
N ALA A 155 4.42 23.83 4.24
CA ALA A 155 4.10 24.37 2.92
C ALA A 155 3.11 23.47 2.13
N ILE A 156 3.05 22.17 2.41
CA ILE A 156 2.12 21.23 1.79
C ILE A 156 0.75 21.26 2.48
N GLY A 157 0.71 21.42 3.80
CA GLY A 157 -0.49 21.46 4.65
C GLY A 157 -0.14 21.30 6.11
N THR A 158 -1.10 21.46 7.03
CA THR A 158 -0.88 21.17 8.46
C THR A 158 -0.47 19.71 8.66
N PRO A 159 0.22 19.37 9.76
CA PRO A 159 0.59 17.97 10.04
C PRO A 159 -0.59 17.00 9.92
N TYR A 160 -1.75 17.33 10.48
CA TYR A 160 -2.95 16.50 10.36
C TYR A 160 -3.42 16.33 8.91
N GLN A 161 -3.54 17.43 8.16
CA GLN A 161 -3.95 17.40 6.76
C GLN A 161 -3.01 16.54 5.90
N ARG A 162 -1.71 16.66 6.13
CA ARG A 162 -0.72 15.83 5.42
C ARG A 162 -0.90 14.35 5.73
N GLN A 163 -0.96 13.99 7.01
CA GLN A 163 -1.12 12.59 7.42
C GLN A 163 -2.44 12.01 6.91
N LEU A 164 -3.54 12.74 6.98
CA LEU A 164 -4.83 12.31 6.44
C LEU A 164 -4.77 12.11 4.92
N ASN A 165 -4.13 13.04 4.19
CA ASN A 165 -3.91 12.93 2.75
C ASN A 165 -3.02 11.74 2.38
N TYR A 166 -2.02 11.38 3.21
CA TYR A 166 -1.16 10.22 2.95
C TYR A 166 -1.90 8.89 3.09
N HIS A 167 -2.96 8.82 3.90
CA HIS A 167 -3.86 7.66 3.92
C HIS A 167 -4.68 7.51 2.64
N ALA A 168 -4.94 8.64 1.95
CA ALA A 168 -5.57 8.66 0.63
C ALA A 168 -4.54 8.63 -0.52
N ALA A 169 -3.23 8.69 -0.25
CA ALA A 169 -2.20 8.78 -1.29
C ALA A 169 -2.12 7.52 -2.16
N HIS A 170 -2.36 6.34 -1.59
CA HIS A 170 -2.52 5.10 -2.35
C HIS A 170 -3.63 5.27 -3.40
N ASP A 171 -4.77 5.80 -3.01
CA ASP A 171 -5.95 6.00 -3.83
C ASP A 171 -5.74 7.09 -4.90
N ILE A 172 -5.07 8.18 -4.52
CA ILE A 172 -4.69 9.25 -5.46
C ILE A 172 -3.64 8.74 -6.47
N GLY A 173 -2.70 7.89 -6.03
CA GLY A 173 -1.74 7.23 -6.90
C GLY A 173 -2.39 6.39 -7.99
N HIS A 174 -3.54 5.76 -7.68
CA HIS A 174 -4.37 5.05 -8.68
C HIS A 174 -4.94 5.99 -9.74
N ALA A 175 -5.42 7.17 -9.34
CA ALA A 175 -5.90 8.17 -10.28
C ALA A 175 -4.78 8.74 -11.17
N MET A 176 -3.51 8.57 -10.75
CA MET A 176 -2.29 9.01 -11.46
C MET A 176 -1.49 7.82 -12.02
N GLN A 177 -2.15 6.76 -12.49
CA GLN A 177 -1.55 5.49 -12.94
C GLN A 177 -0.36 5.62 -13.90
N GLU A 178 -0.23 6.72 -14.63
CA GLU A 178 0.90 6.97 -15.54
C GLU A 178 2.24 7.24 -14.82
N TYR A 179 2.22 7.53 -13.53
CA TYR A 179 3.41 8.00 -12.79
C TYR A 179 3.88 7.06 -11.68
N MET A 180 3.09 6.05 -11.29
CA MET A 180 3.42 5.14 -10.20
C MET A 180 3.32 3.68 -10.66
N LEU A 181 4.38 2.90 -10.41
CA LEU A 181 4.36 1.47 -10.65
C LEU A 181 3.56 0.79 -9.53
N VAL A 182 2.35 0.39 -9.86
CA VAL A 182 1.45 -0.34 -8.95
C VAL A 182 1.03 -1.64 -9.64
N GLY A 183 1.36 -2.76 -9.01
CA GLY A 183 1.01 -4.07 -9.55
C GLY A 183 0.95 -5.10 -8.45
N CYS A 184 -0.21 -5.32 -7.85
CA CYS A 184 -0.35 -6.28 -6.77
C CYS A 184 -0.69 -7.67 -7.28
N SER A 185 -0.24 -8.69 -6.56
CA SER A 185 -0.64 -10.08 -6.78
C SER A 185 -0.90 -10.74 -5.45
N SER A 186 -2.08 -11.31 -5.28
CA SER A 186 -2.45 -12.07 -4.09
C SER A 186 -3.23 -13.33 -4.45
N PHE A 187 -3.20 -14.32 -3.57
CA PHE A 187 -3.91 -15.57 -3.74
C PHE A 187 -4.15 -16.24 -2.39
N ALA A 188 -5.13 -17.11 -2.37
CA ALA A 188 -5.33 -18.02 -1.24
C ALA A 188 -5.56 -19.44 -1.75
N VAL A 189 -5.13 -20.43 -0.95
CA VAL A 189 -5.35 -21.87 -1.19
C VAL A 189 -5.81 -22.54 0.10
N TRP A 190 -6.63 -23.59 -0.03
CA TRP A 190 -7.11 -24.38 1.09
C TRP A 190 -7.40 -25.83 0.65
N GLY A 191 -7.82 -26.67 1.57
CA GLY A 191 -8.16 -28.06 1.27
C GLY A 191 -7.00 -28.82 0.60
N ASP A 192 -7.26 -29.52 -0.50
CA ASP A 192 -6.29 -30.33 -1.23
C ASP A 192 -5.17 -29.52 -1.91
N ARG A 193 -5.34 -28.21 -2.04
CA ARG A 193 -4.31 -27.31 -2.58
C ARG A 193 -3.30 -26.84 -1.52
N SER A 194 -3.57 -27.08 -0.23
CA SER A 194 -2.66 -26.79 0.89
C SER A 194 -2.10 -28.08 1.49
N ALA A 195 -0.83 -28.06 1.91
CA ALA A 195 -0.10 -29.25 2.37
C ALA A 195 -0.69 -29.93 3.61
N ASP A 196 -1.36 -29.16 4.45
CA ASP A 196 -2.04 -29.62 5.67
C ASP A 196 -3.54 -29.27 5.67
N SER A 197 -4.08 -28.98 4.49
CA SER A 197 -5.46 -28.53 4.25
C SER A 197 -5.82 -27.19 4.90
N SER A 198 -4.89 -26.51 5.56
CA SER A 198 -5.14 -25.19 6.15
C SER A 198 -5.29 -24.12 5.08
N LEU A 199 -5.99 -23.04 5.44
CA LEU A 199 -6.08 -21.84 4.60
C LEU A 199 -4.75 -21.09 4.62
N LEU A 200 -4.14 -20.88 3.44
CA LEU A 200 -2.92 -20.12 3.23
C LEU A 200 -3.20 -18.94 2.30
N VAL A 201 -2.65 -17.78 2.61
CA VAL A 201 -2.74 -16.57 1.78
C VAL A 201 -1.33 -16.09 1.46
N GLY A 202 -1.08 -15.71 0.21
CA GLY A 202 0.17 -15.09 -0.21
C GLY A 202 -0.08 -13.79 -0.96
N ARG A 203 0.74 -12.76 -0.71
CA ARG A 203 0.60 -11.46 -1.36
C ARG A 203 1.91 -10.72 -1.56
N ASN A 204 2.09 -10.11 -2.73
CA ASN A 204 3.05 -9.04 -3.00
C ASN A 204 2.32 -7.70 -3.10
N PHE A 205 2.73 -6.72 -2.31
CA PHE A 205 2.31 -5.33 -2.42
C PHE A 205 3.34 -4.57 -3.27
N ASP A 206 3.10 -4.53 -4.55
CA ASP A 206 3.94 -3.83 -5.51
C ASP A 206 3.50 -2.36 -5.57
N PHE A 207 4.15 -1.56 -4.74
CA PHE A 207 3.95 -0.12 -4.62
C PHE A 207 5.32 0.55 -4.56
N TYR A 208 5.71 1.20 -5.64
CA TYR A 208 7.05 1.73 -5.79
C TYR A 208 7.08 3.25 -5.79
N VAL A 209 7.65 3.79 -4.75
CA VAL A 209 7.93 5.23 -4.55
C VAL A 209 9.44 5.41 -4.32
N GLY A 210 10.26 4.63 -5.03
CA GLY A 210 11.71 4.52 -4.81
C GLY A 210 12.07 3.46 -3.75
N ASP A 211 13.29 2.94 -3.83
CA ASP A 211 13.76 1.86 -2.93
C ASP A 211 13.84 2.33 -1.46
N ASP A 212 14.12 3.62 -1.23
CA ASP A 212 14.20 4.21 0.12
C ASP A 212 12.84 4.25 0.83
N PHE A 213 11.72 4.32 0.10
CA PHE A 213 10.38 4.32 0.68
C PHE A 213 10.07 3.00 1.43
N ALA A 214 10.55 1.86 0.93
CA ALA A 214 10.36 0.56 1.54
C ALA A 214 11.43 0.19 2.61
N ARG A 215 12.37 1.08 2.91
CA ARG A 215 13.48 0.85 3.84
C ARG A 215 13.00 0.59 5.25
N ASN A 216 12.08 1.42 5.76
CA ASN A 216 11.56 1.36 7.12
C ASN A 216 10.21 0.63 7.17
N LYS A 217 10.20 -0.62 6.71
CA LYS A 217 9.01 -1.47 6.79
C LYS A 217 8.58 -1.63 8.25
N LEU A 218 7.33 -1.29 8.54
CA LEU A 218 6.74 -1.31 9.87
C LEU A 218 5.69 -2.39 9.97
N ILE A 219 5.78 -3.20 11.02
CA ILE A 219 4.72 -4.11 11.44
C ILE A 219 4.08 -3.50 12.68
N THR A 220 2.78 -3.27 12.62
CA THR A 220 2.01 -2.75 13.74
C THR A 220 1.17 -3.86 14.34
N PHE A 221 1.36 -4.14 15.63
CA PHE A 221 0.52 -5.00 16.46
C PHE A 221 -0.37 -4.08 17.30
N CYS A 222 -1.63 -4.00 16.94
CA CYS A 222 -2.59 -3.08 17.53
C CYS A 222 -3.64 -3.83 18.36
N ARG A 223 -3.88 -3.36 19.60
CA ARG A 223 -5.00 -3.74 20.46
C ARG A 223 -5.89 -2.52 20.67
N PRO A 224 -6.81 -2.22 19.75
CA PRO A 224 -7.70 -1.09 19.92
C PRO A 224 -8.63 -1.31 21.12
N GLU A 225 -9.16 -0.25 21.70
CA GLU A 225 -10.14 -0.31 22.80
C GLU A 225 -11.41 -1.06 22.36
N HIS A 226 -11.78 -0.94 21.10
CA HIS A 226 -12.95 -1.60 20.52
C HIS A 226 -12.57 -2.40 19.27
N GLY A 227 -13.24 -3.56 19.10
CA GLY A 227 -12.98 -4.47 18.01
C GLY A 227 -11.85 -5.45 18.27
N TYR A 228 -11.42 -6.14 17.23
CA TYR A 228 -10.40 -7.19 17.31
C TYR A 228 -8.99 -6.61 17.29
N ALA A 229 -8.10 -7.22 18.07
CA ALA A 229 -6.67 -6.98 17.92
C ALA A 229 -6.19 -7.45 16.54
N PHE A 230 -5.21 -6.76 15.95
CA PHE A 230 -4.74 -7.10 14.62
C PHE A 230 -3.27 -6.75 14.43
N ALA A 231 -2.65 -7.41 13.44
CA ALA A 231 -1.35 -7.04 12.93
C ALA A 231 -1.48 -6.56 11.48
N SER A 232 -0.74 -5.51 11.12
CA SER A 232 -0.69 -4.96 9.77
C SER A 232 0.75 -4.65 9.35
N VAL A 233 0.99 -4.63 8.04
CA VAL A 233 2.28 -4.25 7.45
C VAL A 233 2.10 -2.99 6.63
N GLY A 234 2.93 -1.99 6.93
CA GLY A 234 2.92 -0.70 6.26
C GLY A 234 4.24 0.05 6.48
N TRP A 235 4.14 1.35 6.60
CA TRP A 235 5.25 2.27 6.84
C TRP A 235 4.94 3.22 8.00
N PRO A 236 5.95 3.91 8.57
CA PRO A 236 5.74 4.89 9.63
C PRO A 236 4.76 5.99 9.24
N GLY A 237 3.78 6.25 10.10
CA GLY A 237 2.69 7.20 9.83
C GLY A 237 1.42 6.59 9.25
N MET A 238 1.44 5.33 8.79
CA MET A 238 0.27 4.64 8.24
C MET A 238 -0.54 3.95 9.34
N THR A 239 -1.72 4.44 9.65
CA THR A 239 -2.68 3.80 10.56
C THR A 239 -3.72 2.96 9.83
N GLY A 240 -3.92 3.21 8.53
CA GLY A 240 -4.70 2.36 7.63
C GLY A 240 -4.05 1.01 7.38
N VAL A 241 -4.77 0.09 6.74
CA VAL A 241 -4.31 -1.27 6.47
C VAL A 241 -4.18 -1.52 4.97
N LEU A 242 -3.08 -2.17 4.57
CA LEU A 242 -2.80 -2.61 3.20
C LEU A 242 -2.74 -4.13 3.10
N SER A 243 -2.18 -4.75 4.14
CA SER A 243 -2.12 -6.19 4.38
C SER A 243 -2.14 -6.43 5.87
N GLY A 244 -3.02 -7.31 6.36
CA GLY A 244 -3.12 -7.57 7.79
C GLY A 244 -3.92 -8.82 8.11
N MET A 245 -3.82 -9.22 9.39
CA MET A 245 -4.59 -10.32 9.98
C MET A 245 -5.01 -9.95 11.41
N ASN A 246 -6.26 -10.21 11.77
CA ASN A 246 -6.75 -9.98 13.12
C ASN A 246 -6.69 -11.24 14.00
N SER A 247 -7.01 -11.07 15.28
CA SER A 247 -7.00 -12.15 16.29
C SER A 247 -8.00 -13.28 16.02
N GLU A 248 -9.01 -13.03 15.17
CA GLU A 248 -10.01 -14.03 14.76
C GLU A 248 -9.58 -14.81 13.51
N GLY A 249 -8.40 -14.50 12.96
CA GLY A 249 -7.90 -15.13 11.73
C GLY A 249 -8.60 -14.63 10.46
N LEU A 250 -9.15 -13.41 10.48
CA LEU A 250 -9.53 -12.75 9.22
C LEU A 250 -8.33 -12.01 8.67
N THR A 251 -8.04 -12.22 7.39
CA THR A 251 -6.98 -11.51 6.66
C THR A 251 -7.56 -10.61 5.58
N ILE A 252 -6.87 -9.53 5.30
CA ILE A 252 -7.19 -8.62 4.20
C ILE A 252 -5.94 -8.23 3.43
N THR A 253 -6.05 -8.19 2.09
CA THR A 253 -5.06 -7.61 1.20
C THR A 253 -5.73 -6.77 0.11
N LEU A 254 -5.13 -5.62 -0.21
CA LEU A 254 -5.64 -4.68 -1.20
C LEU A 254 -4.95 -4.88 -2.55
N ASN A 255 -5.74 -4.96 -3.62
CA ASN A 255 -5.25 -5.00 -4.98
C ASN A 255 -5.99 -3.96 -5.81
N ALA A 256 -5.26 -2.97 -6.28
CA ALA A 256 -5.79 -1.93 -7.13
C ALA A 256 -6.52 -2.45 -8.36
N ALA A 257 -7.65 -1.87 -8.71
CA ALA A 257 -8.36 -2.12 -9.95
C ALA A 257 -8.52 -0.81 -10.75
N LYS A 258 -8.63 -0.91 -12.08
CA LYS A 258 -8.90 0.27 -12.91
C LYS A 258 -10.32 0.75 -12.67
N GLY A 259 -10.50 2.05 -12.63
CA GLY A 259 -11.80 2.69 -12.54
C GLY A 259 -11.76 4.12 -13.02
N SER A 260 -12.92 4.74 -13.13
CA SER A 260 -13.04 6.14 -13.54
C SER A 260 -12.34 7.07 -12.52
N ILE A 261 -11.82 8.19 -13.03
CA ILE A 261 -11.18 9.22 -12.19
C ILE A 261 -12.20 9.73 -11.16
N PRO A 262 -11.88 9.68 -9.86
CA PRO A 262 -12.81 10.10 -8.83
C PRO A 262 -13.04 11.63 -8.90
N THR A 263 -14.28 12.04 -8.69
CA THR A 263 -14.68 13.47 -8.73
C THR A 263 -14.79 14.11 -7.36
N ARG A 264 -14.74 13.31 -6.29
CA ARG A 264 -14.81 13.76 -4.89
C ARG A 264 -14.13 12.74 -3.97
N ALA A 265 -13.67 13.20 -2.83
CA ALA A 265 -13.19 12.32 -1.77
C ALA A 265 -14.33 11.49 -1.15
N ALA A 266 -13.97 10.33 -0.64
CA ALA A 266 -14.77 9.47 0.22
C ALA A 266 -13.82 8.71 1.16
N THR A 267 -14.22 7.62 1.78
CA THR A 267 -13.37 6.84 2.68
C THR A 267 -12.13 6.32 1.92
N PRO A 268 -10.91 6.62 2.37
CA PRO A 268 -9.71 5.99 1.83
C PRO A 268 -9.78 4.47 1.95
N ILE A 269 -9.33 3.77 0.92
CA ILE A 269 -9.43 2.30 0.90
C ILE A 269 -8.65 1.64 2.04
N SER A 270 -7.52 2.22 2.44
CA SER A 270 -6.74 1.76 3.59
C SER A 270 -7.49 1.86 4.92
N ILE A 271 -8.37 2.86 5.06
CA ILE A 271 -9.25 3.05 6.23
C ILE A 271 -10.41 2.05 6.18
N LEU A 272 -11.01 1.81 5.02
CA LEU A 272 -12.00 0.73 4.87
C LEU A 272 -11.38 -0.62 5.25
N ALA A 273 -10.19 -0.93 4.74
CA ALA A 273 -9.48 -2.17 5.07
C ALA A 273 -9.18 -2.29 6.56
N ARG A 274 -8.82 -1.17 7.22
CA ARG A 274 -8.65 -1.11 8.68
C ARG A 274 -9.96 -1.40 9.40
N THR A 275 -11.07 -0.82 8.97
CA THR A 275 -12.39 -1.04 9.57
C THR A 275 -12.81 -2.51 9.46
N ILE A 276 -12.62 -3.12 8.27
CA ILE A 276 -12.88 -4.55 8.08
C ILE A 276 -12.01 -5.39 9.02
N LEU A 277 -10.71 -5.13 9.06
CA LEU A 277 -9.78 -5.92 9.88
C LEU A 277 -10.08 -5.80 11.39
N GLN A 278 -10.55 -4.64 11.83
CA GLN A 278 -10.85 -4.36 13.23
C GLN A 278 -12.22 -4.91 13.67
N TYR A 279 -13.20 -5.03 12.76
CA TYR A 279 -14.58 -5.31 13.14
C TYR A 279 -15.22 -6.55 12.48
N ALA A 280 -14.53 -7.22 11.56
CA ALA A 280 -15.01 -8.43 10.91
C ALA A 280 -14.20 -9.66 11.32
N ALA A 281 -14.87 -10.81 11.42
CA ALA A 281 -14.27 -12.14 11.64
C ALA A 281 -14.62 -13.12 10.52
N THR A 282 -15.62 -12.78 9.69
CA THR A 282 -16.12 -13.60 8.59
C THR A 282 -16.16 -12.80 7.28
N ILE A 283 -16.23 -13.52 6.15
CA ILE A 283 -16.34 -12.91 4.82
C ILE A 283 -17.62 -12.08 4.72
N ASP A 284 -18.74 -12.57 5.27
CA ASP A 284 -20.02 -11.87 5.23
C ASP A 284 -20.00 -10.57 6.04
N GLU A 285 -19.36 -10.55 7.21
CA GLU A 285 -19.18 -9.33 8.00
C GLU A 285 -18.27 -8.32 7.26
N ALA A 286 -17.21 -8.79 6.62
CA ALA A 286 -16.34 -7.95 5.79
C ALA A 286 -17.10 -7.33 4.59
N LEU A 287 -17.95 -8.13 3.93
CA LEU A 287 -18.79 -7.68 2.82
C LEU A 287 -19.81 -6.62 3.29
N ALA A 288 -20.46 -6.83 4.42
CA ALA A 288 -21.43 -5.88 4.97
C ALA A 288 -20.80 -4.51 5.29
N ILE A 289 -19.56 -4.50 5.85
CA ILE A 289 -18.81 -3.27 6.08
C ILE A 289 -18.44 -2.60 4.75
N ALA A 290 -17.93 -3.37 3.79
CA ALA A 290 -17.55 -2.84 2.49
C ALA A 290 -18.75 -2.28 1.70
N ASP A 291 -19.92 -2.93 1.76
CA ASP A 291 -21.11 -2.51 1.03
C ASP A 291 -21.67 -1.18 1.54
N THR A 292 -21.62 -0.97 2.85
CA THR A 292 -22.11 0.26 3.49
C THR A 292 -21.12 1.42 3.46
N THR A 293 -19.83 1.17 3.18
CA THR A 293 -18.80 2.20 3.16
C THR A 293 -18.63 2.77 1.75
N GLN A 294 -18.72 4.08 1.61
CA GLN A 294 -18.45 4.78 0.36
C GLN A 294 -16.95 5.00 0.17
N THR A 295 -16.39 4.51 -0.94
CA THR A 295 -14.99 4.74 -1.34
C THR A 295 -14.93 5.61 -2.60
N PHE A 296 -13.75 6.11 -2.95
CA PHE A 296 -13.57 6.93 -4.17
C PHE A 296 -12.68 6.26 -5.22
N VAL A 297 -12.16 5.07 -4.94
CA VAL A 297 -11.33 4.28 -5.85
C VAL A 297 -11.91 2.89 -6.08
N SER A 298 -11.38 2.24 -7.09
CA SER A 298 -11.70 0.87 -7.51
C SER A 298 -10.65 -0.08 -6.97
N GLU A 299 -11.06 -1.09 -6.20
CA GLU A 299 -10.17 -2.05 -5.51
C GLU A 299 -10.76 -3.45 -5.47
N SER A 300 -9.89 -4.43 -5.41
CA SER A 300 -10.18 -5.81 -5.04
C SER A 300 -9.61 -6.11 -3.66
N LEU A 301 -10.46 -6.48 -2.72
CA LEU A 301 -10.10 -6.85 -1.35
C LEU A 301 -10.13 -8.37 -1.24
N LEU A 302 -8.98 -9.04 -1.23
CA LEU A 302 -8.95 -10.47 -0.94
C LEU A 302 -9.08 -10.67 0.56
N ILE A 303 -10.18 -11.26 0.98
CA ILE A 303 -10.51 -11.61 2.36
C ILE A 303 -10.37 -13.12 2.52
N ALA A 304 -9.65 -13.56 3.53
CA ALA A 304 -9.63 -14.96 3.93
C ALA A 304 -9.98 -15.06 5.42
N SER A 305 -10.83 -16.01 5.78
CA SER A 305 -11.34 -16.15 7.15
C SER A 305 -11.11 -17.56 7.67
N ALA A 306 -10.45 -17.65 8.83
CA ALA A 306 -10.28 -18.92 9.55
C ALA A 306 -11.64 -19.54 9.94
N ARG A 307 -12.63 -18.69 10.29
CA ARG A 307 -13.98 -19.15 10.65
C ARG A 307 -14.72 -19.75 9.47
N ASP A 308 -14.56 -19.18 8.26
CA ASP A 308 -15.18 -19.69 7.03
C ASP A 308 -14.35 -20.81 6.37
N GLY A 309 -13.08 -20.97 6.74
CA GLY A 309 -12.15 -21.95 6.18
C GLY A 309 -11.82 -21.72 4.69
N LYS A 310 -12.08 -20.54 4.15
CA LYS A 310 -11.93 -20.19 2.73
C LYS A 310 -11.65 -18.70 2.54
N ALA A 311 -11.46 -18.30 1.27
CA ALA A 311 -11.28 -16.92 0.89
C ALA A 311 -12.29 -16.50 -0.20
N ALA A 312 -12.52 -15.17 -0.29
CA ALA A 312 -13.29 -14.52 -1.34
C ALA A 312 -12.67 -13.15 -1.67
N ILE A 313 -13.05 -12.57 -2.78
CA ILE A 313 -12.66 -11.22 -3.18
C ILE A 313 -13.88 -10.31 -3.13
N ILE A 314 -13.81 -9.24 -2.36
CA ILE A 314 -14.77 -8.14 -2.40
C ILE A 314 -14.25 -7.17 -3.47
N GLU A 315 -14.99 -7.06 -4.57
CA GLU A 315 -14.71 -6.13 -5.65
C GLU A 315 -15.50 -4.86 -5.42
N LYS A 316 -14.78 -3.75 -5.24
CA LYS A 316 -15.34 -2.47 -4.81
C LYS A 316 -15.02 -1.36 -5.80
N THR A 317 -16.05 -0.64 -6.21
CA THR A 317 -15.95 0.65 -6.91
C THR A 317 -16.65 1.73 -6.09
N PRO A 318 -16.53 3.02 -6.44
CA PRO A 318 -17.31 4.08 -5.79
C PRO A 318 -18.84 3.86 -5.80
N HIS A 319 -19.34 3.04 -6.71
CA HIS A 319 -20.78 2.88 -6.97
C HIS A 319 -21.31 1.47 -6.77
N ARG A 320 -20.46 0.46 -6.79
CA ARG A 320 -20.87 -0.96 -6.76
C ARG A 320 -19.92 -1.77 -5.87
N THR A 321 -20.50 -2.76 -5.21
CA THR A 321 -19.77 -3.79 -4.45
C THR A 321 -20.23 -5.15 -4.96
N ALA A 322 -19.30 -6.07 -5.17
CA ALA A 322 -19.61 -7.45 -5.53
C ALA A 322 -18.69 -8.41 -4.77
N LEU A 323 -19.16 -9.63 -4.56
CA LEU A 323 -18.38 -10.71 -3.99
C LEU A 323 -18.06 -11.73 -5.08
N PHE A 324 -16.77 -11.99 -5.29
CA PHE A 324 -16.30 -13.11 -6.10
C PHE A 324 -15.82 -14.23 -5.18
N ALA A 325 -16.41 -15.41 -5.34
CA ALA A 325 -16.03 -16.64 -4.63
C ALA A 325 -15.65 -17.72 -5.64
N SER A 326 -14.57 -18.43 -5.38
CA SER A 326 -14.13 -19.55 -6.22
C SER A 326 -14.89 -20.82 -5.85
N SER A 327 -15.23 -21.64 -6.87
CA SER A 327 -15.70 -23.02 -6.69
C SER A 327 -14.58 -24.00 -6.37
N ASP A 328 -13.31 -23.61 -6.64
CA ASP A 328 -12.13 -24.41 -6.41
C ASP A 328 -11.53 -24.12 -5.03
N ASN A 329 -10.58 -24.95 -4.59
CA ASN A 329 -9.87 -24.78 -3.34
C ASN A 329 -8.72 -23.76 -3.45
N TYR A 330 -8.86 -22.76 -4.32
CA TYR A 330 -7.97 -21.62 -4.44
C TYR A 330 -8.68 -20.40 -5.07
N ILE A 331 -8.14 -19.23 -4.84
CA ILE A 331 -8.56 -17.97 -5.45
C ILE A 331 -7.33 -17.12 -5.77
N ARG A 332 -7.37 -16.39 -6.87
CA ARG A 332 -6.30 -15.50 -7.36
C ARG A 332 -6.83 -14.09 -7.50
N CYS A 333 -6.00 -13.11 -7.19
CA CYS A 333 -6.33 -11.70 -7.32
C CYS A 333 -5.11 -10.94 -7.84
N THR A 334 -5.29 -10.24 -8.94
CA THR A 334 -4.32 -9.26 -9.45
C THR A 334 -4.98 -7.88 -9.50
N ASN A 335 -4.97 -7.18 -10.62
CA ASN A 335 -5.46 -5.80 -10.68
C ASN A 335 -6.72 -5.66 -11.56
N HIS A 336 -7.53 -6.70 -11.71
CA HIS A 336 -8.79 -6.69 -12.46
C HIS A 336 -9.88 -7.46 -11.71
N TYR A 337 -11.14 -7.17 -12.02
CA TYR A 337 -12.31 -7.81 -11.44
C TYR A 337 -12.65 -9.13 -12.14
N GLN A 338 -13.27 -10.05 -11.41
CA GLN A 338 -13.58 -11.41 -11.83
C GLN A 338 -15.07 -11.76 -11.71
N SER A 339 -15.86 -11.00 -10.93
CA SER A 339 -17.28 -11.29 -10.74
C SER A 339 -18.11 -10.99 -11.99
N GLU A 340 -19.25 -11.66 -12.11
CA GLU A 340 -20.22 -11.40 -13.17
C GLU A 340 -20.72 -9.94 -13.17
N THR A 341 -20.76 -9.30 -11.99
CA THR A 341 -21.14 -7.89 -11.84
C THR A 341 -20.26 -6.94 -12.66
N PHE A 342 -19.00 -7.29 -12.89
CA PHE A 342 -18.02 -6.48 -13.61
C PHE A 342 -17.56 -7.10 -14.93
N ALA A 343 -18.21 -8.19 -15.39
CA ALA A 343 -17.82 -8.89 -16.62
C ALA A 343 -17.87 -7.99 -17.86
N ASP A 344 -18.86 -7.11 -17.94
CA ASP A 344 -19.06 -6.18 -19.06
C ASP A 344 -18.63 -4.74 -18.71
N ASP A 345 -17.92 -4.53 -17.60
CA ASP A 345 -17.46 -3.21 -17.19
C ASP A 345 -16.35 -2.71 -18.12
N PRO A 346 -16.52 -1.56 -18.80
CA PRO A 346 -15.54 -1.09 -19.80
C PRO A 346 -14.15 -0.83 -19.23
N ASP A 347 -14.03 -0.28 -18.01
CA ASP A 347 -12.76 0.00 -17.37
C ASP A 347 -12.04 -1.32 -17.03
N ASN A 348 -12.78 -2.33 -16.57
CA ASN A 348 -12.25 -3.66 -16.28
C ASN A 348 -11.77 -4.38 -17.56
N LEU A 349 -12.57 -4.35 -18.62
CA LEU A 349 -12.22 -4.96 -19.92
C LEU A 349 -10.99 -4.29 -20.53
N GLU A 350 -10.89 -2.96 -20.47
CA GLU A 350 -9.70 -2.23 -20.92
C GLU A 350 -8.48 -2.60 -20.08
N ASN A 351 -8.63 -2.71 -18.77
CA ASN A 351 -7.54 -3.09 -17.86
C ASN A 351 -7.01 -4.50 -18.18
N ILE A 352 -7.89 -5.46 -18.39
CA ILE A 352 -7.53 -6.83 -18.81
C ILE A 352 -6.78 -6.82 -20.15
N ALA A 353 -7.20 -6.01 -21.11
CA ALA A 353 -6.64 -5.99 -22.46
C ALA A 353 -5.32 -5.22 -22.57
N THR A 354 -5.10 -4.18 -21.74
CA THR A 354 -3.99 -3.23 -21.92
C THR A 354 -2.91 -3.29 -20.86
N THR A 355 -3.15 -4.02 -19.73
CA THR A 355 -2.18 -4.12 -18.64
C THR A 355 -1.65 -5.54 -18.46
N ASP A 356 -0.61 -5.68 -17.65
CA ASP A 356 -0.01 -6.97 -17.32
C ASP A 356 -0.76 -7.72 -16.20
N SER A 357 -1.93 -7.21 -15.78
CA SER A 357 -2.73 -7.81 -14.72
C SER A 357 -3.16 -9.24 -15.06
N TYR A 358 -3.74 -9.44 -16.25
CA TYR A 358 -4.23 -10.76 -16.66
C TYR A 358 -3.09 -11.75 -16.92
N TYR A 359 -1.96 -11.28 -17.43
CA TYR A 359 -0.77 -12.12 -17.62
C TYR A 359 -0.26 -12.69 -16.27
N ARG A 360 -0.15 -11.83 -15.24
CA ARG A 360 0.24 -12.25 -13.88
C ARG A 360 -0.79 -13.19 -13.26
N PHE A 361 -2.07 -12.96 -13.51
CA PHE A 361 -3.16 -13.81 -13.04
C PHE A 361 -3.05 -15.24 -13.61
N GLU A 362 -2.80 -15.39 -14.90
CA GLU A 362 -2.60 -16.72 -15.52
C GLU A 362 -1.33 -17.37 -15.02
N ARG A 363 -0.20 -16.61 -14.96
CA ARG A 363 1.05 -17.13 -14.42
C ARG A 363 0.92 -17.62 -12.98
N LEU A 364 0.16 -16.92 -12.16
CA LEU A 364 -0.13 -17.33 -10.79
C LEU A 364 -0.88 -18.66 -10.74
N GLY A 365 -1.84 -18.89 -11.65
CA GLY A 365 -2.52 -20.17 -11.81
C GLY A 365 -1.58 -21.31 -12.16
N GLU A 366 -0.71 -21.13 -13.17
CA GLU A 366 0.31 -22.12 -13.54
C GLU A 366 1.19 -22.52 -12.33
N LEU A 367 1.59 -21.55 -11.52
CA LEU A 367 2.45 -21.79 -10.36
C LEU A 367 1.70 -22.52 -9.23
N ILE A 368 0.45 -22.16 -8.95
CA ILE A 368 -0.38 -22.87 -7.98
C ILE A 368 -0.57 -24.31 -8.40
N ASP A 369 -0.94 -24.55 -9.67
CA ASP A 369 -1.18 -25.91 -10.18
C ASP A 369 0.09 -26.76 -10.17
N SER A 370 1.24 -26.19 -10.51
CA SER A 370 2.50 -26.94 -10.58
C SER A 370 3.12 -27.23 -9.21
N LEU A 371 2.85 -26.40 -8.20
CA LEU A 371 3.49 -26.51 -6.89
C LEU A 371 2.57 -27.07 -5.79
N ALA A 372 1.25 -27.15 -6.04
CA ALA A 372 0.31 -27.71 -5.06
C ALA A 372 0.67 -29.16 -4.69
N PRO A 373 0.40 -29.60 -3.46
CA PRO A 373 -0.11 -28.82 -2.34
C PRO A 373 0.92 -27.83 -1.79
N LEU A 374 0.46 -26.60 -1.45
CA LEU A 374 1.32 -25.51 -1.03
C LEU A 374 1.59 -25.53 0.49
N SER A 375 2.81 -25.13 0.84
CA SER A 375 3.22 -24.81 2.22
C SER A 375 3.74 -23.36 2.26
N PRO A 376 3.91 -22.73 3.43
CA PRO A 376 4.42 -21.35 3.49
C PRO A 376 5.73 -21.11 2.69
N PRO A 377 6.74 -22.01 2.70
CA PRO A 377 7.91 -21.87 1.82
C PRO A 377 7.59 -21.92 0.32
N LYS A 378 6.63 -22.74 -0.12
CA LYS A 378 6.19 -22.80 -1.52
C LYS A 378 5.41 -21.52 -1.91
N VAL A 379 4.59 -20.98 -1.00
CA VAL A 379 3.95 -19.67 -1.19
C VAL A 379 5.02 -18.58 -1.38
N ALA A 380 6.05 -18.56 -0.54
CA ALA A 380 7.18 -17.63 -0.71
C ALA A 380 7.88 -17.80 -2.07
N SER A 381 8.03 -19.04 -2.57
CA SER A 381 8.64 -19.28 -3.88
C SER A 381 7.78 -18.76 -5.05
N ILE A 382 6.44 -18.82 -4.93
CA ILE A 382 5.51 -18.22 -5.89
C ILE A 382 5.68 -16.68 -5.87
N LEU A 383 5.63 -16.06 -4.69
CA LEU A 383 5.79 -14.62 -4.55
C LEU A 383 7.13 -14.08 -5.09
N ARG A 384 8.18 -14.92 -5.08
CA ARG A 384 9.52 -14.61 -5.58
C ARG A 384 9.72 -14.94 -7.07
N ASN A 385 8.68 -15.46 -7.75
CA ASN A 385 8.81 -15.90 -9.14
C ASN A 385 8.94 -14.71 -10.09
N ARG A 386 10.08 -14.65 -10.84
CA ARG A 386 10.42 -13.61 -11.82
C ARG A 386 10.22 -14.03 -13.28
N TYR A 387 9.77 -15.25 -13.50
CA TYR A 387 9.62 -15.82 -14.83
C TYR A 387 8.21 -15.64 -15.37
N GLY A 388 8.09 -15.56 -16.68
CA GLY A 388 6.83 -15.54 -17.41
C GLY A 388 6.18 -16.92 -17.54
N HIS A 389 5.17 -17.03 -18.41
CA HIS A 389 4.47 -18.27 -18.72
C HIS A 389 5.42 -19.39 -19.09
N GLY A 390 5.12 -20.60 -18.63
CA GLY A 390 5.96 -21.79 -18.86
C GLY A 390 7.38 -21.69 -18.28
N GLY A 391 7.67 -20.71 -17.43
CA GLY A 391 9.01 -20.49 -16.88
C GLY A 391 9.97 -19.74 -17.82
N THR A 392 9.46 -19.06 -18.83
CA THR A 392 10.26 -18.26 -19.79
C THR A 392 10.95 -17.09 -19.06
N ASP A 393 12.22 -16.85 -19.38
CA ASP A 393 12.94 -15.67 -18.89
C ASP A 393 12.52 -14.43 -19.69
N ILE A 394 11.74 -13.57 -19.02
CA ILE A 394 11.21 -12.31 -19.57
C ILE A 394 12.02 -11.09 -19.13
N GLY A 395 13.19 -11.31 -18.56
CA GLY A 395 14.03 -10.27 -17.97
C GLY A 395 13.68 -9.97 -16.51
N LEU A 396 14.60 -9.28 -15.86
CA LEU A 396 14.44 -8.82 -14.47
C LEU A 396 13.56 -7.58 -14.43
N THR A 397 12.84 -7.38 -13.33
CA THR A 397 11.96 -6.20 -13.13
C THR A 397 10.78 -6.09 -14.11
N ASN A 398 10.45 -7.16 -14.80
CA ASN A 398 9.37 -7.16 -15.78
C ASN A 398 8.00 -7.11 -15.09
N GLU A 399 7.12 -6.25 -15.56
CA GLU A 399 5.77 -6.00 -15.01
C GLU A 399 4.84 -7.23 -15.14
N LYS A 400 5.19 -8.15 -16.04
CA LYS A 400 4.52 -9.44 -16.24
C LYS A 400 4.89 -10.49 -15.20
N SER A 401 5.96 -10.27 -14.44
CA SER A 401 6.37 -11.21 -13.38
C SER A 401 5.64 -10.96 -12.07
N LEU A 402 5.54 -11.99 -11.22
CA LEU A 402 5.05 -11.81 -9.84
C LEU A 402 6.08 -11.10 -8.96
N ASN A 403 7.37 -11.31 -9.23
CA ASN A 403 8.47 -10.56 -8.62
C ASN A 403 8.97 -9.48 -9.57
N GLN A 404 8.36 -8.32 -9.51
CA GLN A 404 8.75 -7.14 -10.28
C GLN A 404 9.94 -6.38 -9.65
N ALA A 405 10.44 -6.85 -8.51
CA ALA A 405 11.48 -6.18 -7.70
C ALA A 405 11.11 -4.73 -7.30
N ILE A 406 9.84 -4.48 -7.01
CA ILE A 406 9.30 -3.19 -6.57
C ILE A 406 8.41 -3.31 -5.33
N ALA A 407 8.20 -4.52 -4.81
CA ALA A 407 7.30 -4.74 -3.69
C ALA A 407 7.76 -3.99 -2.43
N HIS A 408 6.88 -3.18 -1.86
CA HIS A 408 7.10 -2.66 -0.52
C HIS A 408 7.22 -3.83 0.47
N HIS A 409 6.32 -4.83 0.36
CA HIS A 409 6.40 -6.05 1.17
C HIS A 409 5.75 -7.25 0.47
N GLY A 410 6.22 -8.44 0.83
CA GLY A 410 5.51 -9.69 0.65
C GLY A 410 5.02 -10.20 1.99
N VAL A 411 3.80 -10.76 2.04
CA VAL A 411 3.24 -11.37 3.24
C VAL A 411 2.67 -12.75 2.94
N ILE A 412 2.68 -13.62 3.96
CA ILE A 412 2.03 -14.92 3.96
C ILE A 412 1.23 -15.02 5.25
N PHE A 413 0.00 -15.51 5.16
CA PHE A 413 -0.84 -15.76 6.33
C PHE A 413 -1.27 -17.22 6.36
N GLU A 414 -1.32 -17.76 7.57
CA GLU A 414 -1.96 -19.03 7.89
C GLU A 414 -2.99 -18.76 9.00
N PRO A 415 -4.21 -18.33 8.62
CA PRO A 415 -5.20 -17.74 9.52
C PRO A 415 -5.57 -18.60 10.71
N ALA A 416 -5.83 -19.90 10.48
CA ALA A 416 -6.25 -20.82 11.55
C ALA A 416 -5.18 -21.05 12.61
N LYS A 417 -3.89 -20.84 12.27
CA LYS A 417 -2.78 -20.95 13.22
C LYS A 417 -2.33 -19.60 13.79
N GLY A 418 -2.95 -18.50 13.35
CA GLY A 418 -2.54 -17.15 13.73
C GLY A 418 -1.14 -16.78 13.26
N LEU A 419 -0.60 -17.43 12.22
CA LEU A 419 0.76 -17.20 11.76
C LEU A 419 0.81 -16.21 10.60
N MET A 420 1.72 -15.23 10.72
CA MET A 420 1.96 -14.20 9.72
C MET A 420 3.47 -14.13 9.41
N TRP A 421 3.84 -14.23 8.13
CA TRP A 421 5.21 -14.01 7.67
C TRP A 421 5.31 -12.72 6.89
N VAL A 422 6.35 -11.94 7.16
CA VAL A 422 6.63 -10.66 6.50
C VAL A 422 8.03 -10.67 5.90
N SER A 423 8.14 -10.31 4.62
CA SER A 423 9.43 -10.28 3.92
C SER A 423 10.32 -9.15 4.43
N THR A 424 11.61 -9.46 4.56
CA THR A 424 12.66 -8.46 4.76
C THR A 424 13.20 -7.96 3.41
N ALA A 425 13.99 -6.89 3.42
CA ALA A 425 14.66 -6.38 2.22
C ALA A 425 15.63 -7.41 1.60
N PRO A 426 15.89 -7.32 0.28
CA PRO A 426 15.21 -6.45 -0.67
C PRO A 426 13.85 -7.03 -1.10
N TRP A 427 12.84 -6.18 -1.19
CA TRP A 427 11.48 -6.48 -1.63
C TRP A 427 10.88 -7.71 -0.92
N GLN A 428 10.42 -8.75 -1.66
CA GLN A 428 9.96 -10.04 -1.13
C GLN A 428 11.01 -11.16 -1.22
N THR A 429 12.26 -10.84 -1.61
CA THR A 429 13.32 -11.83 -1.81
C THR A 429 14.22 -12.04 -0.58
N GLY A 430 14.19 -11.10 0.37
CA GLY A 430 14.77 -11.30 1.70
C GLY A 430 14.11 -12.44 2.48
N ALA A 431 14.53 -12.69 3.70
CA ALA A 431 13.86 -13.70 4.54
C ALA A 431 12.43 -13.28 4.88
N PHE A 432 11.54 -14.25 5.11
CA PHE A 432 10.23 -13.99 5.70
C PHE A 432 10.30 -14.29 7.19
N VAL A 433 10.08 -13.27 8.00
CA VAL A 433 10.04 -13.34 9.47
C VAL A 433 8.64 -13.72 9.89
N CYS A 434 8.51 -14.76 10.73
CA CYS A 434 7.23 -15.27 11.20
C CYS A 434 6.84 -14.66 12.54
N TYR A 435 5.57 -14.32 12.70
CA TYR A 435 4.93 -13.87 13.92
C TYR A 435 3.74 -14.77 14.26
N ASP A 436 3.61 -15.11 15.52
CA ASP A 436 2.47 -15.88 16.05
C ASP A 436 1.52 -14.91 16.78
N LEU A 437 0.42 -14.56 16.12
CA LEU A 437 -0.54 -13.60 16.63
C LEU A 437 -1.35 -14.16 17.80
N HIS A 438 -1.56 -15.49 17.89
CA HIS A 438 -2.17 -16.09 19.06
C HIS A 438 -1.32 -15.86 20.31
N ARG A 439 0.01 -15.97 20.20
CA ARG A 439 0.95 -15.65 21.27
C ARG A 439 1.01 -14.16 21.57
N ILE A 440 1.09 -13.33 20.52
CA ILE A 440 1.23 -11.87 20.67
C ILE A 440 -0.04 -11.27 21.27
N PHE A 441 -1.22 -11.76 20.88
CA PHE A 441 -2.51 -11.27 21.35
C PHE A 441 -3.13 -12.14 22.47
N ALA A 442 -2.39 -13.07 23.08
CA ALA A 442 -2.88 -13.83 24.22
C ALA A 442 -3.33 -12.89 25.36
N THR A 443 -4.31 -13.34 26.12
CA THR A 443 -4.66 -12.78 27.42
C THR A 443 -4.12 -13.69 28.51
N ASP A 444 -3.83 -13.16 29.68
CA ASP A 444 -3.44 -13.96 30.83
C ASP A 444 -4.68 -14.61 31.55
N GLU A 445 -4.45 -15.33 32.62
CA GLU A 445 -5.52 -16.01 33.39
C GLU A 445 -6.56 -15.04 33.98
N SER A 446 -6.24 -13.75 34.10
CA SER A 446 -7.16 -12.69 34.56
C SER A 446 -7.93 -12.00 33.44
N ASN A 447 -7.82 -12.47 32.20
CA ASN A 447 -8.29 -11.82 30.96
C ASN A 447 -7.59 -10.49 30.67
N GLU A 448 -6.49 -10.18 31.35
CA GLU A 448 -5.66 -9.03 30.99
C GLU A 448 -4.79 -9.35 29.78
N PRO A 449 -4.53 -8.38 28.88
CA PRO A 449 -3.64 -8.58 27.74
C PRO A 449 -2.26 -9.01 28.21
N ALA A 450 -1.71 -10.07 27.59
CA ALA A 450 -0.33 -10.46 27.84
C ALA A 450 0.59 -9.25 27.62
N ARG A 451 1.55 -9.07 28.52
CA ARG A 451 2.46 -7.92 28.44
C ARG A 451 3.47 -8.10 27.30
N ILE A 452 3.09 -7.66 26.10
CA ILE A 452 3.91 -7.72 24.89
C ILE A 452 5.26 -7.02 25.13
N ASP A 453 5.26 -5.98 25.94
CA ASP A 453 6.44 -5.23 26.32
C ASP A 453 7.49 -6.05 27.06
N THR A 454 7.10 -7.11 27.76
CA THR A 454 8.01 -8.01 28.47
C THR A 454 8.55 -9.15 27.60
N MET A 455 8.00 -9.36 26.39
CA MET A 455 8.50 -10.37 25.47
C MET A 455 9.89 -9.98 24.95
N SER A 456 10.84 -10.88 25.08
CA SER A 456 12.20 -10.69 24.54
C SER A 456 12.21 -10.63 23.01
N ARG A 457 11.27 -11.32 22.34
CA ARG A 457 11.10 -11.39 20.88
C ARG A 457 9.63 -11.54 20.52
N LEU A 458 9.20 -10.86 19.44
CA LEU A 458 7.87 -11.06 18.85
C LEU A 458 7.88 -12.15 17.77
N ASP A 459 8.96 -12.27 17.02
CA ASP A 459 9.10 -13.26 15.95
C ASP A 459 9.30 -14.70 16.49
N VAL A 460 9.05 -15.67 15.59
CA VAL A 460 9.24 -17.11 15.80
C VAL A 460 10.36 -17.60 14.88
N PRO A 461 11.63 -17.58 15.32
CA PRO A 461 12.79 -17.87 14.46
C PRO A 461 12.75 -19.24 13.76
N GLN A 462 12.14 -20.23 14.42
CA GLN A 462 12.05 -21.61 13.91
C GLN A 462 11.16 -21.72 12.66
N LEU A 463 10.22 -20.79 12.49
CA LEU A 463 9.31 -20.73 11.34
C LEU A 463 9.77 -19.73 10.26
N ARG A 464 10.94 -19.14 10.43
CA ARG A 464 11.50 -18.20 9.45
C ARG A 464 11.76 -18.89 8.11
N ILE A 465 11.29 -18.30 7.02
CA ILE A 465 11.62 -18.76 5.65
C ILE A 465 12.90 -18.06 5.20
N PRO A 466 13.95 -18.77 4.81
CA PRO A 466 15.22 -18.17 4.39
C PRO A 466 15.05 -17.24 3.19
N ALA A 467 15.97 -16.28 3.06
CA ALA A 467 16.08 -15.43 1.89
C ALA A 467 16.40 -16.25 0.63
N ASP A 468 16.02 -15.78 -0.53
CA ASP A 468 16.40 -16.36 -1.81
C ASP A 468 17.89 -16.05 -2.10
N GLN A 469 18.76 -16.97 -1.67
CA GLN A 469 20.20 -16.83 -1.79
C GLN A 469 20.69 -16.78 -3.24
N ARG A 470 19.97 -17.44 -4.16
CA ARG A 470 20.30 -17.39 -5.58
C ARG A 470 20.00 -16.01 -6.14
N PHE A 471 18.79 -15.50 -5.91
CA PHE A 471 18.40 -14.16 -6.34
C PHE A 471 19.33 -13.09 -5.79
N LEU A 472 19.68 -13.15 -4.49
CA LEU A 472 20.55 -12.16 -3.85
C LEU A 472 21.97 -12.16 -4.43
N ARG A 473 22.48 -13.29 -4.89
CA ARG A 473 23.84 -13.39 -5.47
C ARG A 473 23.88 -13.09 -6.96
N GLU A 474 22.86 -13.50 -7.70
CA GLU A 474 22.88 -13.48 -9.17
C GLU A 474 22.04 -12.33 -9.75
N ASP A 475 20.78 -12.20 -9.32
CA ASP A 475 19.82 -11.29 -9.93
C ASP A 475 19.84 -9.88 -9.29
N TYR A 476 19.95 -9.79 -7.97
CA TYR A 476 19.93 -8.49 -7.27
C TYR A 476 21.04 -7.53 -7.73
N PRO A 477 22.32 -7.93 -7.85
CA PRO A 477 23.36 -7.04 -8.36
C PRO A 477 23.10 -6.57 -9.80
N ARG A 478 22.51 -7.42 -10.63
CA ARG A 478 22.13 -7.07 -12.02
C ARG A 478 21.01 -6.04 -12.05
N ILE A 479 20.01 -6.16 -11.15
CA ILE A 479 18.93 -5.17 -11.02
C ILE A 479 19.49 -3.82 -10.59
N VAL A 480 20.39 -3.80 -9.61
CA VAL A 480 21.04 -2.56 -9.15
C VAL A 480 21.86 -1.92 -10.29
N CYS A 481 22.65 -2.72 -11.01
CA CYS A 481 23.43 -2.26 -12.16
C CYS A 481 22.51 -1.69 -13.25
N TYR A 482 21.43 -2.41 -13.60
CA TYR A 482 20.45 -1.97 -14.59
C TYR A 482 19.81 -0.64 -14.22
N ARG A 483 19.28 -0.51 -13.01
CA ARG A 483 18.61 0.72 -12.54
C ARG A 483 19.55 1.91 -12.51
N THR A 484 20.77 1.72 -12.02
CA THR A 484 21.80 2.77 -11.97
C THR A 484 22.17 3.23 -13.39
N SER A 485 22.41 2.28 -14.31
CA SER A 485 22.77 2.60 -15.69
C SER A 485 21.61 3.27 -16.44
N ALA A 486 20.37 2.82 -16.21
CA ALA A 486 19.18 3.43 -16.81
C ALA A 486 18.99 4.87 -16.36
N GLU A 487 19.17 5.15 -15.06
CA GLU A 487 19.06 6.50 -14.52
C GLU A 487 20.16 7.42 -15.08
N GLN A 488 21.40 6.95 -15.10
CA GLN A 488 22.52 7.70 -15.69
C GLN A 488 22.28 7.97 -17.19
N LEU A 489 21.78 6.98 -17.92
CA LEU A 489 21.49 7.16 -19.35
C LEU A 489 20.42 8.23 -19.59
N ARG A 490 19.32 8.24 -18.81
CA ARG A 490 18.31 9.29 -18.90
C ARG A 490 18.89 10.68 -18.65
N GLN A 491 19.79 10.82 -17.66
CA GLN A 491 20.47 12.09 -17.37
C GLN A 491 21.38 12.54 -18.51
N VAL A 492 22.15 11.62 -19.08
CA VAL A 492 23.04 11.89 -20.24
C VAL A 492 22.24 12.29 -21.48
N ILE A 493 21.09 11.62 -21.73
CA ILE A 493 20.17 11.98 -22.82
C ILE A 493 19.62 13.40 -22.61
N ALA A 494 19.16 13.71 -21.39
CA ALA A 494 18.62 15.03 -21.06
C ALA A 494 19.66 16.16 -21.19
N GLN A 495 20.95 15.86 -20.95
CA GLN A 495 22.07 16.82 -21.05
C GLN A 495 22.72 16.87 -22.43
N HIS A 496 22.26 16.05 -23.39
CA HIS A 496 22.85 15.93 -24.75
C HIS A 496 24.36 15.58 -24.76
N ASP A 497 24.82 14.85 -23.76
CA ASP A 497 26.21 14.37 -23.68
C ASP A 497 26.40 13.10 -24.52
N GLY A 498 27.53 13.01 -25.25
CA GLY A 498 27.82 11.92 -26.21
C GLY A 498 28.33 10.60 -25.61
N SER A 499 28.57 10.52 -24.31
CA SER A 499 29.21 9.34 -23.66
C SER A 499 28.20 8.24 -23.27
N ARG A 500 27.52 7.63 -24.25
CA ARG A 500 26.40 6.69 -24.00
C ARG A 500 26.80 5.21 -24.06
N GLN A 501 27.83 4.84 -24.82
CA GLN A 501 28.10 3.44 -25.20
C GLN A 501 28.28 2.51 -23.98
N ASN A 502 29.09 2.90 -23.01
CA ASN A 502 29.31 2.08 -21.81
C ASN A 502 28.04 1.85 -20.99
N LEU A 503 27.10 2.82 -20.99
CA LEU A 503 25.81 2.69 -20.28
C LEU A 503 24.88 1.74 -21.04
N LEU A 504 24.84 1.82 -22.36
CA LEU A 504 24.08 0.90 -23.21
C LEU A 504 24.60 -0.54 -23.07
N ASP A 505 25.90 -0.74 -23.11
CA ASP A 505 26.52 -2.06 -22.89
C ASP A 505 26.19 -2.60 -21.48
N SER A 506 26.20 -1.74 -20.47
CA SER A 506 25.85 -2.09 -19.10
C SER A 506 24.39 -2.52 -18.98
N LEU A 507 23.45 -1.80 -19.62
CA LEU A 507 22.03 -2.15 -19.65
C LEU A 507 21.79 -3.50 -20.33
N GLN A 508 22.36 -3.72 -21.51
CA GLN A 508 22.23 -4.95 -22.27
C GLN A 508 22.81 -6.16 -21.52
N ASN A 509 23.96 -5.99 -20.88
CA ASN A 509 24.59 -7.07 -20.10
C ASN A 509 23.84 -7.38 -18.80
N SER A 510 23.27 -6.37 -18.14
CA SER A 510 22.57 -6.56 -16.87
C SER A 510 21.16 -7.14 -17.04
N ASN A 511 20.43 -6.78 -18.11
CA ASN A 511 19.05 -7.21 -18.29
C ASN A 511 18.65 -7.41 -19.79
N PRO A 512 19.28 -8.34 -20.51
CA PRO A 512 19.11 -8.50 -21.95
C PRO A 512 17.70 -8.92 -22.38
N ASN A 513 16.96 -9.62 -21.54
CA ASN A 513 15.64 -10.17 -21.86
C ASN A 513 14.49 -9.24 -21.49
N PHE A 514 14.77 -8.09 -20.87
CA PHE A 514 13.75 -7.11 -20.53
C PHE A 514 13.48 -6.17 -21.70
N TRP A 515 12.24 -6.02 -22.08
CA TRP A 515 11.82 -5.16 -23.19
C TRP A 515 12.26 -3.69 -23.00
N GLY A 516 12.19 -3.17 -21.77
CA GLY A 516 12.59 -1.81 -21.43
C GLY A 516 14.08 -1.53 -21.66
N THR A 517 14.95 -2.56 -21.65
CA THR A 517 16.36 -2.42 -22.02
C THR A 517 16.48 -1.97 -23.48
N TRP A 518 15.71 -2.61 -24.35
CA TRP A 518 15.75 -2.32 -25.79
C TRP A 518 15.03 -1.01 -26.15
N ALA A 519 13.97 -0.65 -25.41
CA ALA A 519 13.35 0.66 -25.54
C ALA A 519 14.33 1.79 -25.22
N LEU A 520 15.06 1.68 -24.08
CA LEU A 520 16.08 2.67 -23.69
C LEU A 520 17.30 2.70 -24.66
N CYS A 521 17.61 1.58 -25.33
CA CYS A 521 18.71 1.53 -26.30
C CYS A 521 18.31 2.08 -27.67
N GLY A 522 17.02 2.19 -27.97
CA GLY A 522 16.50 2.75 -29.21
C GLY A 522 16.37 4.28 -29.20
N ASP A 523 16.28 4.85 -28.00
CA ASP A 523 16.23 6.31 -27.79
C ASP A 523 17.66 6.91 -27.79
#